data_dd6b4ac158ace4e331c477afb6914f9c
#
_entry.id   dd6b4ac158ace4e331c477afb6914f9c
#
_cell.length_a   1.000
_cell.length_b   1.000
_cell.length_c   1.000
_cell.angle_alpha   90.00
_cell.angle_beta   90.00
_cell.angle_gamma   90.00
#
_symmetry.space_group_name_H-M   'P 1'
#
loop_
_entity.id
_entity.type
_entity.pdbx_description
1 polymer ?
#
loop_
_entity_poly.entity_id
_entity_poly.type
_entity_poly.pdbx_seq_one_letter_code
_entity_poly.pdbx_strand_id
1 'polypeptide(L)'
;MAGTKKPYPTIGVDKYTYFPITADTAEETTYGTAVELPGTVEIAPTDAGGNEVFDADNGPYCVTPYLEKMGHEITNADITPETDAAWRGLTLKNGGVEMGGDAKTVYFGVAWRIKKSDGTYRYVRYYKGAYAFASNVGGKTKPSEGAPEHQTAKATYCPIYAKENVKRMYAPYHELGGNDVATELMEKILELPTEKKE
;
A
#
# COMPACT_ATOMS: atom_id res chain seq x y z
N MET A 1 7.38 23.37 -25.53
CA MET A 1 8.31 22.37 -24.95
C MET A 1 8.06 22.34 -23.45
N ALA A 2 7.55 21.24 -22.91
CA ALA A 2 7.42 21.07 -21.46
C ALA A 2 8.83 21.01 -20.90
N GLY A 3 9.21 22.01 -20.09
CA GLY A 3 10.51 22.02 -19.42
C GLY A 3 10.68 20.76 -18.59
N THR A 4 11.81 20.09 -18.74
CA THR A 4 12.17 18.90 -17.96
C THR A 4 12.24 19.31 -16.51
N LYS A 5 11.22 18.94 -15.73
CA LYS A 5 11.17 19.22 -14.28
C LYS A 5 12.38 18.54 -13.62
N LYS A 6 13.21 19.31 -12.92
CA LYS A 6 14.38 18.79 -12.23
C LYS A 6 13.92 17.71 -11.23
N PRO A 7 14.50 16.50 -11.22
CA PRO A 7 14.16 15.48 -10.23
C PRO A 7 14.69 15.89 -8.85
N TYR A 8 13.83 15.78 -7.84
CA TYR A 8 14.20 16.03 -6.46
C TYR A 8 14.21 14.71 -5.67
N PRO A 9 15.22 14.45 -4.82
CA PRO A 9 15.28 13.25 -4.01
C PRO A 9 14.15 13.20 -2.99
N THR A 10 13.76 11.99 -2.63
CA THR A 10 12.82 11.72 -1.55
C THR A 10 13.52 11.79 -0.21
N ILE A 11 12.88 12.41 0.79
CA ILE A 11 13.48 12.64 2.12
C ILE A 11 12.65 12.06 3.27
N GLY A 12 11.49 11.46 2.99
CA GLY A 12 10.67 10.84 4.02
C GLY A 12 9.37 10.28 3.48
N VAL A 13 8.71 9.49 4.29
CA VAL A 13 7.38 8.92 4.07
C VAL A 13 6.52 9.21 5.29
N ASP A 14 5.26 9.53 5.09
CA ASP A 14 4.30 9.78 6.16
C ASP A 14 2.86 9.50 5.71
N LYS A 15 1.91 9.69 6.63
CA LYS A 15 0.48 9.61 6.38
C LYS A 15 0.03 8.26 5.78
N TYR A 16 0.63 7.17 6.26
CA TYR A 16 0.13 5.86 5.88
C TYR A 16 -1.29 5.67 6.39
N THR A 17 -2.22 5.47 5.47
CA THR A 17 -3.64 5.35 5.77
C THR A 17 -4.17 4.10 5.07
N TYR A 18 -4.93 3.28 5.80
CA TYR A 18 -5.63 2.15 5.22
C TYR A 18 -7.14 2.34 5.29
N PHE A 19 -7.85 1.69 4.38
CA PHE A 19 -9.27 1.85 4.15
C PHE A 19 -9.87 0.46 3.98
N PRO A 20 -10.55 -0.08 5.00
CA PRO A 20 -11.18 -1.39 4.88
C PRO A 20 -12.17 -1.42 3.71
N ILE A 21 -12.14 -2.46 2.91
CA ILE A 21 -13.11 -2.64 1.81
C ILE A 21 -14.37 -3.28 2.40
N THR A 22 -15.50 -2.60 2.23
CA THR A 22 -16.81 -3.06 2.69
C THR A 22 -17.58 -3.79 1.61
N ALA A 23 -17.37 -3.43 0.35
CA ALA A 23 -17.91 -4.15 -0.81
C ALA A 23 -16.95 -4.02 -2.00
N ASP A 24 -16.86 -5.08 -2.79
CA ASP A 24 -16.09 -5.13 -4.05
C ASP A 24 -16.89 -5.92 -5.07
N THR A 25 -17.64 -5.20 -5.89
CA THR A 25 -18.54 -5.74 -6.90
C THR A 25 -18.05 -5.35 -8.30
N ALA A 26 -18.66 -5.92 -9.33
CA ALA A 26 -18.36 -5.54 -10.71
C ALA A 26 -18.73 -4.08 -11.03
N GLU A 27 -19.64 -3.49 -10.24
CA GLU A 27 -20.13 -2.13 -10.46
C GLU A 27 -19.32 -1.09 -9.69
N GLU A 28 -18.94 -1.41 -8.43
CA GLU A 28 -18.20 -0.49 -7.58
C GLU A 28 -17.38 -1.21 -6.51
N THR A 29 -16.34 -0.54 -6.02
CA THR A 29 -15.59 -0.90 -4.82
C THR A 29 -15.85 0.17 -3.76
N THR A 30 -16.42 -0.23 -2.62
CA THR A 30 -16.76 0.67 -1.52
C THR A 30 -15.77 0.52 -0.38
N TYR A 31 -15.26 1.64 0.11
CA TYR A 31 -14.33 1.69 1.22
C TYR A 31 -15.02 2.20 2.49
N GLY A 32 -14.63 1.64 3.62
CA GLY A 32 -15.04 2.11 4.94
C GLY A 32 -14.24 3.31 5.40
N THR A 33 -14.34 3.61 6.70
CA THR A 33 -13.65 4.75 7.30
C THR A 33 -12.14 4.60 7.19
N ALA A 34 -11.50 5.68 6.77
CA ALA A 34 -10.05 5.80 6.70
C ALA A 34 -9.41 5.70 8.09
N VAL A 35 -8.35 4.93 8.22
CA VAL A 35 -7.58 4.80 9.47
C VAL A 35 -6.13 5.14 9.19
N GLU A 36 -5.65 6.24 9.76
CA GLU A 36 -4.24 6.64 9.68
C GLU A 36 -3.42 5.81 10.68
N LEU A 37 -2.28 5.27 10.23
CA LEU A 37 -1.31 4.58 11.06
C LEU A 37 -0.15 5.51 11.38
N PRO A 38 -0.07 6.05 12.60
CA PRO A 38 1.05 6.89 12.99
C PRO A 38 2.33 6.07 13.21
N GLY A 39 3.48 6.73 13.11
CA GLY A 39 4.77 6.10 13.41
C GLY A 39 5.38 5.30 12.25
N THR A 40 4.99 5.56 11.01
CA THR A 40 5.59 4.94 9.83
C THR A 40 7.07 5.34 9.70
N VAL A 41 7.94 4.35 9.66
CA VAL A 41 9.40 4.50 9.53
C VAL A 41 9.82 4.32 8.08
N GLU A 42 9.33 3.27 7.45
CA GLU A 42 9.69 2.90 6.08
C GLU A 42 8.54 2.18 5.37
N ILE A 43 8.45 2.38 4.07
CA ILE A 43 7.59 1.59 3.20
C ILE A 43 8.46 1.13 2.02
N ALA A 44 8.65 -0.18 1.91
CA ALA A 44 9.43 -0.81 0.86
C ALA A 44 8.50 -1.57 -0.11
N PRO A 45 8.48 -1.22 -1.41
CA PRO A 45 7.78 -2.04 -2.41
C PRO A 45 8.36 -3.46 -2.45
N THR A 46 7.49 -4.45 -2.56
CA THR A 46 7.86 -5.87 -2.70
C THR A 46 7.28 -6.47 -3.98
N ASP A 47 7.28 -5.66 -5.04
CA ASP A 47 6.78 -6.08 -6.35
C ASP A 47 7.67 -7.20 -6.90
N ALA A 48 7.03 -8.20 -7.50
CA ALA A 48 7.71 -9.27 -8.21
C ALA A 48 7.26 -9.28 -9.67
N GLY A 49 8.23 -9.44 -10.55
CA GLY A 49 8.04 -9.47 -11.98
C GLY A 49 9.38 -9.57 -12.69
N GLY A 50 9.36 -9.59 -13.98
CA GLY A 50 10.58 -9.70 -14.77
C GLY A 50 10.33 -9.54 -16.25
N ASN A 51 11.32 -9.97 -17.00
CA ASN A 51 11.25 -10.04 -18.46
C ASN A 51 11.38 -11.51 -18.88
N GLU A 52 10.45 -11.97 -19.66
CA GLU A 52 10.53 -13.25 -20.34
C GLU A 52 11.16 -13.05 -21.73
N VAL A 53 12.21 -13.81 -22.02
CA VAL A 53 12.90 -13.73 -23.29
C VAL A 53 12.42 -14.90 -24.15
N PHE A 54 11.90 -14.60 -25.31
CA PHE A 54 11.61 -15.61 -26.33
C PHE A 54 12.77 -15.66 -27.32
N ASP A 55 13.37 -16.85 -27.43
CA ASP A 55 14.49 -17.09 -28.33
C ASP A 55 14.00 -17.69 -29.64
N ALA A 56 14.49 -17.16 -30.77
CA ALA A 56 14.33 -17.71 -32.11
C ALA A 56 15.62 -17.51 -32.91
N ASP A 57 15.85 -18.32 -33.92
CA ASP A 57 17.03 -18.25 -34.82
C ASP A 57 18.37 -18.16 -34.07
N ASN A 58 18.53 -18.96 -33.00
CA ASN A 58 19.72 -19.04 -32.13
C ASN A 58 20.04 -17.76 -31.32
N GLY A 59 19.04 -16.92 -31.05
CA GLY A 59 19.22 -15.73 -30.21
C GLY A 59 17.94 -15.17 -29.65
N PRO A 60 18.04 -14.17 -28.73
CA PRO A 60 16.88 -13.51 -28.20
C PRO A 60 16.13 -12.75 -29.29
N TYR A 61 14.86 -13.15 -29.52
CA TYR A 61 14.01 -12.58 -30.56
C TYR A 61 13.08 -11.49 -30.03
N CYS A 62 12.48 -11.71 -28.86
CA CYS A 62 11.70 -10.69 -28.22
C CYS A 62 11.76 -10.80 -26.69
N VAL A 63 11.46 -9.69 -26.01
CA VAL A 63 11.41 -9.61 -24.55
C VAL A 63 10.03 -9.13 -24.15
N THR A 64 9.32 -9.92 -23.33
CA THR A 64 8.00 -9.59 -22.83
C THR A 64 8.07 -9.31 -21.32
N PRO A 65 7.82 -8.07 -20.88
CA PRO A 65 7.75 -7.77 -19.46
C PRO A 65 6.49 -8.38 -18.84
N TYR A 66 6.61 -8.92 -17.63
CA TYR A 66 5.48 -9.41 -16.86
C TYR A 66 5.52 -8.93 -15.41
N LEU A 67 4.35 -8.76 -14.81
CA LEU A 67 4.15 -8.48 -13.40
C LEU A 67 3.51 -9.71 -12.76
N GLU A 68 4.19 -10.33 -11.80
CA GLU A 68 3.70 -11.50 -11.07
C GLU A 68 2.79 -11.07 -9.91
N LYS A 69 3.29 -10.20 -9.06
CA LYS A 69 2.55 -9.66 -7.92
C LYS A 69 3.05 -8.27 -7.55
N MET A 70 2.17 -7.50 -6.91
CA MET A 70 2.51 -6.24 -6.28
C MET A 70 2.35 -6.38 -4.77
N GLY A 71 3.21 -5.73 -4.02
CA GLY A 71 3.17 -5.73 -2.58
C GLY A 71 3.96 -4.59 -1.98
N HIS A 72 3.85 -4.45 -0.67
CA HIS A 72 4.76 -3.61 0.11
C HIS A 72 5.00 -4.22 1.48
N GLU A 73 6.12 -3.87 2.05
CA GLU A 73 6.45 -4.06 3.45
C GLU A 73 6.42 -2.70 4.14
N ILE A 74 5.64 -2.58 5.20
CA ILE A 74 5.64 -1.40 6.06
C ILE A 74 6.44 -1.71 7.33
N THR A 75 7.33 -0.80 7.68
CA THR A 75 8.01 -0.76 8.98
C THR A 75 7.42 0.36 9.80
N ASN A 76 6.87 0.05 10.95
CA ASN A 76 6.24 1.00 11.85
C ASN A 76 6.87 0.96 13.23
N ALA A 77 6.79 2.07 13.96
CA ALA A 77 7.29 2.13 15.34
C ALA A 77 6.61 1.11 16.24
N ASP A 78 5.30 0.93 16.05
CA ASP A 78 4.50 -0.11 16.69
C ASP A 78 3.28 -0.47 15.85
N ILE A 79 2.85 -1.73 15.90
CA ILE A 79 1.59 -2.20 15.32
C ILE A 79 0.74 -2.71 16.48
N THR A 80 -0.23 -1.90 16.89
CA THR A 80 -1.05 -2.23 18.06
C THR A 80 -1.91 -3.49 17.82
N PRO A 81 -2.30 -4.22 18.87
CA PRO A 81 -3.17 -5.39 18.75
C PRO A 81 -4.48 -5.09 18.00
N GLU A 82 -5.02 -3.88 18.15
CA GLU A 82 -6.21 -3.43 17.44
C GLU A 82 -5.98 -3.34 15.93
N THR A 83 -4.84 -2.77 15.54
CA THR A 83 -4.45 -2.66 14.12
C THR A 83 -4.19 -4.04 13.53
N ASP A 84 -3.47 -4.88 14.26
CA ASP A 84 -3.18 -6.25 13.84
C ASP A 84 -4.46 -7.08 13.67
N ALA A 85 -5.39 -6.98 14.61
CA ALA A 85 -6.70 -7.63 14.53
C ALA A 85 -7.50 -7.13 13.31
N ALA A 86 -7.53 -5.80 13.08
CA ALA A 86 -8.25 -5.20 11.96
C ALA A 86 -7.68 -5.68 10.61
N TRP A 87 -6.36 -5.73 10.46
CA TRP A 87 -5.72 -6.14 9.22
C TRP A 87 -5.90 -7.62 8.88
N ARG A 88 -6.01 -8.47 9.90
CA ARG A 88 -6.09 -9.92 9.73
C ARG A 88 -7.49 -10.50 9.94
N GLY A 89 -8.47 -9.66 10.24
CA GLY A 89 -9.82 -10.11 10.53
C GLY A 89 -9.91 -11.00 11.78
N LEU A 90 -9.06 -10.73 12.78
CA LEU A 90 -8.99 -11.47 14.03
C LEU A 90 -9.92 -10.86 15.07
N THR A 91 -10.29 -11.66 16.07
CA THR A 91 -11.14 -11.20 17.16
C THR A 91 -10.30 -10.57 18.26
N LEU A 92 -10.64 -9.31 18.61
CA LEU A 92 -10.05 -8.62 19.75
C LEU A 92 -10.92 -8.88 20.99
N LYS A 93 -10.33 -9.47 22.04
CA LYS A 93 -10.99 -9.70 23.34
C LYS A 93 -10.09 -9.25 24.47
N ASN A 94 -10.62 -8.40 25.35
CA ASN A 94 -9.90 -7.94 26.56
C ASN A 94 -8.48 -7.40 26.27
N GLY A 95 -8.30 -6.70 25.14
CA GLY A 95 -7.01 -6.17 24.73
C GLY A 95 -6.04 -7.19 24.11
N GLY A 96 -6.46 -8.43 23.93
CA GLY A 96 -5.70 -9.49 23.27
C GLY A 96 -6.31 -9.91 21.93
N VAL A 97 -5.48 -10.42 21.04
CA VAL A 97 -5.90 -10.92 19.72
C VAL A 97 -5.99 -12.43 19.77
N GLU A 98 -7.18 -12.98 19.48
CA GLU A 98 -7.37 -14.42 19.35
C GLU A 98 -7.24 -14.84 17.88
N MET A 99 -6.35 -15.79 17.60
CA MET A 99 -6.24 -16.46 16.31
C MET A 99 -7.06 -17.74 16.35
N GLY A 100 -8.21 -17.73 15.68
CA GLY A 100 -9.06 -18.90 15.49
C GLY A 100 -8.98 -19.45 14.07
N GLY A 101 -9.48 -20.67 13.87
CA GLY A 101 -9.60 -21.26 12.52
C GLY A 101 -10.59 -20.53 11.60
N ASP A 102 -11.37 -19.60 12.16
CA ASP A 102 -12.40 -18.81 11.45
C ASP A 102 -11.90 -17.45 10.96
N ALA A 103 -10.59 -17.18 11.03
CA ALA A 103 -10.01 -15.94 10.55
C ALA A 103 -10.32 -15.73 9.07
N LYS A 104 -10.92 -14.58 8.75
CA LYS A 104 -11.28 -14.21 7.38
C LYS A 104 -10.30 -13.21 6.83
N THR A 105 -9.91 -13.38 5.58
CA THR A 105 -9.11 -12.37 4.88
C THR A 105 -9.88 -11.06 4.82
N VAL A 106 -9.32 -10.00 5.39
CA VAL A 106 -9.82 -8.63 5.27
C VAL A 106 -9.05 -7.94 4.16
N TYR A 107 -9.81 -7.36 3.23
CA TYR A 107 -9.23 -6.55 2.16
C TYR A 107 -9.30 -5.07 2.52
N PHE A 108 -8.30 -4.34 2.07
CA PHE A 108 -8.22 -2.89 2.28
C PHE A 108 -7.48 -2.21 1.12
N GLY A 109 -7.81 -0.95 0.88
CA GLY A 109 -6.97 -0.06 0.11
C GLY A 109 -5.98 0.65 1.01
N VAL A 110 -4.88 1.13 0.47
CA VAL A 110 -3.91 1.93 1.20
C VAL A 110 -3.48 3.15 0.39
N ALA A 111 -3.12 4.20 1.11
CA ALA A 111 -2.50 5.37 0.54
C ALA A 111 -1.44 5.93 1.50
N TRP A 112 -0.39 6.52 0.94
CA TRP A 112 0.63 7.23 1.70
C TRP A 112 1.24 8.34 0.86
N ARG A 113 2.02 9.19 1.48
CA ARG A 113 2.75 10.23 0.78
C ARG A 113 4.24 10.15 1.03
N ILE A 114 5.00 10.55 0.03
CA ILE A 114 6.45 10.61 0.04
C ILE A 114 6.85 12.06 -0.09
N LYS A 115 7.58 12.58 0.89
CA LYS A 115 8.09 13.94 0.90
C LYS A 115 9.33 14.05 0.04
N LYS A 116 9.41 15.10 -0.76
CA LYS A 116 10.58 15.45 -1.59
C LYS A 116 11.37 16.60 -1.00
N SER A 117 12.61 16.73 -1.40
CA SER A 117 13.53 17.78 -0.91
C SER A 117 13.14 19.20 -1.34
N ASP A 118 12.27 19.34 -2.34
CA ASP A 118 11.73 20.64 -2.79
C ASP A 118 10.44 21.05 -2.03
N GLY A 119 10.04 20.28 -1.02
CA GLY A 119 8.81 20.52 -0.26
C GLY A 119 7.54 19.98 -0.92
N THR A 120 7.62 19.40 -2.10
CA THR A 120 6.48 18.75 -2.75
C THR A 120 6.27 17.34 -2.22
N TYR A 121 5.10 16.75 -2.50
CA TYR A 121 4.75 15.40 -2.10
C TYR A 121 4.38 14.56 -3.31
N ARG A 122 4.72 13.28 -3.22
CA ARG A 122 4.25 12.23 -4.11
C ARG A 122 3.28 11.35 -3.34
N TYR A 123 2.08 11.15 -3.89
CA TYR A 123 1.03 10.31 -3.32
C TYR A 123 1.02 8.97 -4.02
N VAL A 124 0.98 7.89 -3.24
CA VAL A 124 0.92 6.52 -3.74
C VAL A 124 -0.34 5.88 -3.22
N ARG A 125 -0.98 5.06 -4.06
CA ARG A 125 -2.23 4.38 -3.74
C ARG A 125 -2.24 2.98 -4.32
N TYR A 126 -2.68 2.02 -3.49
CA TYR A 126 -3.08 0.69 -3.94
C TYR A 126 -4.54 0.45 -3.59
N TYR A 127 -5.28 -0.17 -4.50
CA TYR A 127 -6.72 -0.27 -4.38
C TYR A 127 -7.19 -1.39 -3.47
N LYS A 128 -6.59 -2.58 -3.57
CA LYS A 128 -7.04 -3.76 -2.82
C LYS A 128 -5.87 -4.66 -2.49
N GLY A 129 -5.69 -4.93 -1.23
CA GLY A 129 -4.68 -5.83 -0.73
C GLY A 129 -5.11 -6.51 0.56
N ALA A 130 -4.28 -7.42 1.02
CA ALA A 130 -4.43 -8.08 2.31
C ALA A 130 -3.07 -8.22 2.97
N TYR A 131 -3.00 -8.08 4.30
CA TYR A 131 -1.81 -8.36 5.07
C TYR A 131 -1.62 -9.86 5.27
N ALA A 132 -0.35 -10.28 5.31
CA ALA A 132 0.00 -11.65 5.63
C ALA A 132 -0.39 -11.99 7.09
N PHE A 133 -0.79 -13.24 7.32
CA PHE A 133 -1.10 -13.75 8.67
C PHE A 133 0.13 -13.99 9.54
N ALA A 134 1.31 -13.53 9.14
CA ALA A 134 2.52 -13.66 9.95
C ALA A 134 2.39 -12.90 11.27
N SER A 135 2.70 -13.55 12.38
CA SER A 135 2.66 -12.93 13.70
C SER A 135 3.72 -11.84 13.83
N ASN A 136 3.32 -10.68 14.35
CA ASN A 136 4.22 -9.57 14.69
C ASN A 136 4.58 -9.56 16.19
N VAL A 137 4.28 -10.65 16.90
CA VAL A 137 4.48 -10.77 18.36
C VAL A 137 5.93 -11.18 18.64
N GLY A 138 6.87 -10.40 18.17
CA GLY A 138 8.29 -10.57 18.46
C GLY A 138 8.80 -9.42 19.31
N GLY A 139 9.84 -9.68 20.09
CA GLY A 139 10.55 -8.64 20.82
C GLY A 139 11.92 -9.12 21.23
N LYS A 140 12.86 -8.20 21.32
CA LYS A 140 14.20 -8.46 21.87
C LYS A 140 14.40 -7.67 23.14
N THR A 141 15.20 -8.23 24.02
CA THR A 141 15.68 -7.50 25.20
C THR A 141 16.44 -6.27 24.71
N LYS A 142 16.10 -5.09 25.24
CA LYS A 142 16.79 -3.84 24.89
C LYS A 142 18.30 -4.03 25.03
N PRO A 143 19.10 -3.88 23.95
CA PRO A 143 20.53 -3.86 24.06
C PRO A 143 20.97 -2.63 24.86
N SER A 144 22.10 -2.69 25.52
CA SER A 144 22.66 -1.55 26.27
C SER A 144 22.96 -0.34 25.38
N GLU A 145 23.17 -0.59 24.08
CA GLU A 145 23.33 0.41 23.03
C GLU A 145 22.51 -0.01 21.82
N GLY A 146 21.67 0.88 21.29
CA GLY A 146 20.93 0.63 20.05
C GLY A 146 19.57 1.34 19.99
N ALA A 147 19.06 1.46 18.78
CA ALA A 147 17.74 1.98 18.50
C ALA A 147 16.64 1.02 18.97
N PRO A 148 15.45 1.52 19.33
CA PRO A 148 14.28 0.69 19.55
C PRO A 148 13.98 -0.18 18.32
N GLU A 149 13.41 -1.36 18.55
CA GLU A 149 12.96 -2.20 17.46
C GLU A 149 11.69 -1.66 16.82
N HIS A 150 11.57 -1.88 15.52
CA HIS A 150 10.39 -1.57 14.72
C HIS A 150 9.64 -2.85 14.38
N GLN A 151 8.36 -2.73 14.16
CA GLN A 151 7.52 -3.84 13.70
C GLN A 151 7.28 -3.72 12.21
N THR A 152 7.25 -4.87 11.52
CA THR A 152 7.03 -4.92 10.08
C THR A 152 5.81 -5.74 9.73
N ALA A 153 5.07 -5.31 8.70
CA ALA A 153 3.99 -6.08 8.13
C ALA A 153 4.06 -6.06 6.60
N LYS A 154 3.70 -7.18 5.98
CA LYS A 154 3.71 -7.34 4.52
C LYS A 154 2.30 -7.43 3.98
N ALA A 155 2.01 -6.62 2.97
CA ALA A 155 0.76 -6.66 2.22
C ALA A 155 1.01 -7.12 0.79
N THR A 156 0.04 -7.85 0.25
CA THR A 156 0.02 -8.25 -1.16
C THR A 156 -1.28 -7.74 -1.78
N TYR A 157 -1.18 -7.24 -3.02
CA TYR A 157 -2.27 -6.59 -3.72
C TYR A 157 -2.84 -7.48 -4.81
N CYS A 158 -4.15 -7.34 -5.00
CA CYS A 158 -4.89 -7.96 -6.09
C CYS A 158 -5.74 -6.90 -6.80
N PRO A 159 -6.17 -7.15 -8.05
CA PRO A 159 -7.02 -6.22 -8.78
C PRO A 159 -8.38 -6.04 -8.11
N ILE A 160 -8.92 -4.81 -8.20
CA ILE A 160 -10.36 -4.55 -8.03
C ILE A 160 -11.05 -4.57 -9.38
N TYR A 161 -12.37 -4.76 -9.37
CA TYR A 161 -13.22 -4.54 -10.51
C TYR A 161 -13.84 -3.14 -10.40
N ALA A 162 -13.35 -2.21 -11.21
CA ALA A 162 -14.01 -0.92 -11.40
C ALA A 162 -15.17 -1.06 -12.40
N LYS A 163 -16.02 -0.03 -12.52
CA LYS A 163 -17.01 0.06 -13.61
C LYS A 163 -16.41 -0.43 -14.92
N GLU A 164 -17.16 -1.25 -15.66
CA GLU A 164 -16.77 -1.81 -16.97
C GLU A 164 -15.72 -2.95 -16.93
N ASN A 165 -15.60 -3.66 -15.80
CA ASN A 165 -14.68 -4.80 -15.66
C ASN A 165 -13.18 -4.46 -15.83
N VAL A 166 -12.78 -3.22 -15.61
CA VAL A 166 -11.37 -2.82 -15.65
C VAL A 166 -10.70 -3.24 -14.35
N LYS A 167 -9.76 -4.17 -14.45
CA LYS A 167 -8.95 -4.60 -13.31
C LYS A 167 -7.89 -3.56 -12.98
N ARG A 168 -7.88 -3.06 -11.74
CA ARG A 168 -6.90 -2.08 -11.26
C ARG A 168 -6.26 -2.55 -9.97
N MET A 169 -4.95 -2.45 -9.87
CA MET A 169 -4.18 -2.76 -8.66
C MET A 169 -3.75 -1.49 -7.92
N TYR A 170 -3.32 -0.47 -8.65
CA TYR A 170 -2.85 0.79 -8.08
C TYR A 170 -3.22 1.97 -9.01
N ALA A 171 -3.26 3.16 -8.43
CA ALA A 171 -3.30 4.39 -9.21
C ALA A 171 -1.89 4.95 -9.39
N PRO A 172 -1.59 5.60 -10.51
CA PRO A 172 -0.37 6.36 -10.64
C PRO A 172 -0.31 7.41 -9.54
N TYR A 173 0.88 7.65 -9.04
CA TYR A 173 1.15 8.66 -8.04
C TYR A 173 1.04 10.07 -8.64
N HIS A 174 0.55 11.01 -7.82
CA HIS A 174 0.48 12.42 -8.17
C HIS A 174 1.53 13.20 -7.39
N GLU A 175 2.20 14.12 -8.06
CA GLU A 175 3.12 15.08 -7.43
C GLU A 175 2.42 16.42 -7.28
N LEU A 176 2.23 16.85 -6.04
CA LEU A 176 1.53 18.07 -5.69
C LEU A 176 2.38 18.95 -4.78
N GLY A 177 2.30 20.24 -5.01
CA GLY A 177 2.88 21.23 -4.10
C GLY A 177 1.87 21.70 -3.05
N GLY A 178 2.35 21.94 -1.82
CA GLY A 178 1.55 22.49 -0.73
C GLY A 178 0.96 21.45 0.24
N ASN A 179 0.68 21.90 1.45
CA ASN A 179 0.19 21.04 2.55
C ASN A 179 -1.35 20.87 2.52
N ASP A 180 -2.08 21.87 2.02
CA ASP A 180 -3.55 21.94 2.17
C ASP A 180 -4.30 21.01 1.21
N VAL A 181 -3.70 20.70 0.08
CA VAL A 181 -4.26 19.79 -0.92
C VAL A 181 -4.09 18.33 -0.52
N ALA A 182 -3.20 18.04 0.43
CA ALA A 182 -2.81 16.69 0.81
C ALA A 182 -3.93 15.91 1.50
N THR A 183 -4.64 16.53 2.43
CA THR A 183 -5.71 15.86 3.19
C THR A 183 -6.90 15.56 2.28
N GLU A 184 -7.30 16.54 1.49
CA GLU A 184 -8.42 16.40 0.56
C GLU A 184 -8.17 15.35 -0.53
N LEU A 185 -6.92 15.23 -0.97
CA LEU A 185 -6.51 14.23 -1.96
C LEU A 185 -6.35 12.83 -1.36
N MET A 186 -5.96 12.71 -0.11
CA MET A 186 -5.95 11.41 0.57
C MET A 186 -7.38 10.87 0.74
N GLU A 187 -8.36 11.73 0.99
CA GLU A 187 -9.77 11.36 1.00
C GLU A 187 -10.29 11.05 -0.41
N LYS A 188 -9.96 11.88 -1.40
CA LYS A 188 -10.35 11.69 -2.80
C LYS A 188 -9.55 10.59 -3.53
N ILE A 189 -8.38 10.22 -3.01
CA ILE A 189 -7.54 9.16 -3.58
C ILE A 189 -8.26 7.82 -3.64
N LEU A 190 -9.27 7.61 -2.81
CA LEU A 190 -10.09 6.40 -2.84
C LEU A 190 -11.31 6.49 -3.76
N GLU A 191 -11.64 7.67 -4.23
CA GLU A 191 -12.58 7.75 -5.34
C GLU A 191 -11.93 7.10 -6.56
N LEU A 192 -12.59 6.09 -7.12
CA LEU A 192 -12.16 5.51 -8.39
C LEU A 192 -12.09 6.62 -9.43
N PRO A 193 -11.00 6.71 -10.22
CA PRO A 193 -10.93 7.71 -11.25
C PRO A 193 -12.11 7.52 -12.20
N THR A 194 -13.01 8.49 -12.21
CA THR A 194 -14.03 8.58 -13.25
C THR A 194 -13.32 8.79 -14.58
N GLU A 195 -13.55 7.91 -15.53
CA GLU A 195 -13.05 8.12 -16.88
C GLU A 195 -13.55 9.48 -17.37
N LYS A 196 -12.62 10.37 -17.77
CA LYS A 196 -13.01 11.49 -18.62
C LYS A 196 -13.51 10.86 -19.91
N LYS A 197 -14.81 10.95 -20.17
CA LYS A 197 -15.32 10.75 -21.53
C LYS A 197 -14.67 11.83 -22.39
N GLU A 198 -13.79 11.42 -23.31
CA GLU A 198 -13.39 12.26 -24.43
C GLU A 198 -14.59 12.52 -25.35
#